data_646158594285ce8ccc55ad49ac3f27f5
#
_entry.id   646158594285ce8ccc55ad49ac3f27f5
#
_cell.length_a   1.000
_cell.length_b   1.000
_cell.length_c   1.000
_cell.angle_alpha   90.00
_cell.angle_beta   90.00
_cell.angle_gamma   90.00
#
_symmetry.space_group_name_H-M   'P 1'
#
loop_
_entity.id
_entity.type
_entity.pdbx_description
1 polymer ?
#
loop_
_entity_poly.entity_id
_entity_poly.type
_entity_poly.pdbx_seq_one_letter_code
_entity_poly.pdbx_strand_id
1 'polypeptide(L)'
;MKYILLSLVALAQVAFLSARPVYNIKDFGAKGNGKTSNTLAINNAIKACNEKGGGIVLVPAGKYLSGTIEMLDNVELRLAEGAELIASLDLQDYINYKCLRDDFMKYKVAYTEYWNRAFILAQRVSNIAITGDGVINSNHLVDPNGEGRHRGPHCVMLGEVDGVTIRGIHITEASNYGVMGYEVVNATFDNVTFTKGHDGIHLRGAKNLMIRNCSFETGDDCIAGGFWENAVIKNCYINSTCNGIRIIFPVKDLEISHCDIKGPGKYVQPHLPKLTGKMMAAVIIQPGAWWATVGGVEDVHVHDLNIDCVRCAFAADLKANTWSKSLVVERIKATNVNYAALQIESWKGGVYEDVTLRDIDVHYIGRTDEKTKRELQMPTRESRTTPYWAMFVRNIKHLTLENVNFTFSGEEHRTPIGIHNVAKIDMTNVKAQDTDGKEMIHAVDCPLVPLAPSKNYIPITVPKNAR
;
A
#
# COMPACT_ATOMS: atom_id res chain seq x y z
N MET A 1 66.42 -1.09 19.53
CA MET A 1 66.36 -1.44 18.07
C MET A 1 66.11 -2.94 17.99
N LYS A 2 64.88 -3.35 17.75
CA LYS A 2 64.52 -4.69 17.24
C LYS A 2 63.19 -4.50 16.51
N TYR A 3 63.25 -4.43 15.21
CA TYR A 3 62.07 -4.45 14.31
C TYR A 3 61.62 -5.89 14.19
N ILE A 4 60.41 -6.14 14.66
CA ILE A 4 59.72 -7.41 14.41
C ILE A 4 58.93 -7.21 13.13
N LEU A 5 59.36 -7.91 12.06
CA LEU A 5 58.62 -8.11 10.83
C LEU A 5 57.34 -8.93 11.16
N LEU A 6 56.17 -8.29 11.18
CA LEU A 6 54.90 -9.00 11.09
C LEU A 6 54.62 -9.26 9.61
N SER A 7 54.85 -10.45 9.14
CA SER A 7 54.38 -10.94 7.85
C SER A 7 52.86 -11.12 7.92
N LEU A 8 52.11 -10.20 7.38
CA LEU A 8 50.68 -10.35 7.08
C LEU A 8 50.57 -11.40 5.95
N VAL A 9 50.23 -12.61 6.31
CA VAL A 9 49.65 -13.58 5.38
C VAL A 9 48.22 -13.13 5.13
N ALA A 10 47.99 -12.31 4.11
CA ALA A 10 46.68 -12.08 3.59
C ALA A 10 46.21 -13.35 2.90
N LEU A 11 45.44 -14.16 3.63
CA LEU A 11 44.60 -15.21 3.01
C LEU A 11 43.56 -14.46 2.16
N ALA A 12 43.84 -14.28 0.89
CA ALA A 12 42.83 -13.98 -0.10
C ALA A 12 41.86 -15.17 -0.13
N GLN A 13 40.78 -15.05 0.60
CA GLN A 13 39.58 -15.85 0.35
C GLN A 13 39.08 -15.42 -1.03
N VAL A 14 39.57 -16.04 -2.07
CA VAL A 14 38.93 -16.06 -3.37
C VAL A 14 37.61 -16.80 -3.13
N ALA A 15 36.58 -16.08 -2.77
CA ALA A 15 35.25 -16.57 -2.89
C ALA A 15 35.05 -16.86 -4.39
N PHE A 16 35.23 -18.12 -4.78
CA PHE A 16 34.71 -18.58 -6.06
C PHE A 16 33.22 -18.25 -5.99
N LEU A 17 32.79 -17.24 -6.72
CA LEU A 17 31.39 -17.07 -7.08
C LEU A 17 31.04 -18.33 -7.91
N SER A 18 30.80 -19.43 -7.24
CA SER A 18 30.22 -20.60 -7.87
C SER A 18 28.92 -20.16 -8.48
N ALA A 19 28.81 -20.27 -9.80
CA ALA A 19 27.54 -19.97 -10.47
C ALA A 19 26.45 -20.81 -9.78
N ARG A 20 25.40 -20.15 -9.30
CA ARG A 20 24.31 -20.86 -8.63
C ARG A 20 23.77 -21.93 -9.58
N PRO A 21 23.54 -23.18 -9.11
CA PRO A 21 23.04 -24.26 -9.96
C PRO A 21 21.67 -23.89 -10.54
N VAL A 22 21.47 -24.26 -11.80
CA VAL A 22 20.23 -23.97 -12.54
C VAL A 22 19.51 -25.28 -12.84
N TYR A 23 18.24 -25.32 -12.46
CA TYR A 23 17.32 -26.42 -12.69
C TYR A 23 16.24 -25.97 -13.68
N ASN A 24 16.36 -26.41 -14.93
CA ASN A 24 15.38 -26.07 -15.95
C ASN A 24 14.15 -26.96 -15.79
N ILE A 25 12.95 -26.37 -15.66
CA ILE A 25 11.71 -27.15 -15.47
C ILE A 25 11.44 -28.14 -16.63
N LYS A 26 11.99 -27.90 -17.82
CA LYS A 26 11.87 -28.83 -18.96
C LYS A 26 12.59 -30.14 -18.71
N ASP A 27 13.67 -30.14 -17.93
CA ASP A 27 14.41 -31.36 -17.56
C ASP A 27 13.59 -32.22 -16.60
N PHE A 28 12.55 -31.66 -15.99
CA PHE A 28 11.59 -32.35 -15.12
C PHE A 28 10.27 -32.66 -15.84
N GLY A 29 10.23 -32.50 -17.16
CA GLY A 29 9.08 -32.86 -17.99
C GLY A 29 8.07 -31.74 -18.27
N ALA A 30 8.38 -30.48 -17.90
CA ALA A 30 7.48 -29.35 -18.17
C ALA A 30 7.31 -29.10 -19.68
N LYS A 31 6.08 -28.76 -20.09
CA LYS A 31 5.70 -28.48 -21.48
C LYS A 31 5.12 -27.08 -21.58
N GLY A 32 5.84 -26.19 -22.28
CA GLY A 32 5.46 -24.79 -22.45
C GLY A 32 4.39 -24.54 -23.50
N ASN A 33 3.32 -25.33 -23.55
CA ASN A 33 2.27 -25.30 -24.57
C ASN A 33 0.95 -24.67 -24.11
N GLY A 34 0.88 -24.19 -22.86
CA GLY A 34 -0.31 -23.56 -22.27
C GLY A 34 -1.49 -24.49 -21.98
N LYS A 35 -1.32 -25.80 -22.14
CA LYS A 35 -2.42 -26.78 -22.02
C LYS A 35 -2.10 -27.90 -21.02
N THR A 36 -0.87 -28.39 -21.04
CA THR A 36 -0.43 -29.47 -20.14
C THR A 36 -0.20 -28.90 -18.75
N SER A 37 -0.72 -29.56 -17.71
CA SER A 37 -0.39 -29.19 -16.33
C SER A 37 1.09 -29.46 -16.05
N ASN A 38 1.77 -28.48 -15.52
CA ASN A 38 3.20 -28.51 -15.19
C ASN A 38 3.44 -28.47 -13.67
N THR A 39 2.40 -28.57 -12.87
CA THR A 39 2.48 -28.45 -11.40
C THR A 39 3.55 -29.39 -10.83
N LEU A 40 3.48 -30.67 -11.20
CA LEU A 40 4.42 -31.68 -10.70
C LEU A 40 5.85 -31.42 -11.20
N ALA A 41 6.02 -31.05 -12.47
CA ALA A 41 7.34 -30.79 -13.04
C ALA A 41 8.02 -29.59 -12.38
N ILE A 42 7.29 -28.49 -12.16
CA ILE A 42 7.82 -27.29 -11.51
C ILE A 42 8.15 -27.59 -10.04
N ASN A 43 7.26 -28.23 -9.29
CA ASN A 43 7.49 -28.56 -7.89
C ASN A 43 8.63 -29.57 -7.70
N ASN A 44 8.81 -30.53 -8.62
CA ASN A 44 9.96 -31.43 -8.61
C ASN A 44 11.30 -30.69 -8.86
N ALA A 45 11.32 -29.71 -9.76
CA ALA A 45 12.50 -28.87 -9.99
C ALA A 45 12.84 -28.05 -8.75
N ILE A 46 11.84 -27.46 -8.08
CA ILE A 46 12.01 -26.68 -6.84
C ILE A 46 12.55 -27.61 -5.73
N LYS A 47 11.98 -28.78 -5.57
CA LYS A 47 12.42 -29.78 -4.58
C LYS A 47 13.87 -30.19 -4.83
N ALA A 48 14.22 -30.57 -6.05
CA ALA A 48 15.60 -30.97 -6.41
C ALA A 48 16.59 -29.81 -6.18
N CYS A 49 16.21 -28.58 -6.45
CA CYS A 49 17.00 -27.39 -6.19
C CYS A 49 17.23 -27.20 -4.67
N ASN A 50 16.18 -27.26 -3.87
CA ASN A 50 16.26 -27.12 -2.42
C ASN A 50 17.11 -28.24 -1.77
N GLU A 51 16.92 -29.50 -2.14
CA GLU A 51 17.69 -30.66 -1.63
C GLU A 51 19.20 -30.53 -1.88
N LYS A 52 19.62 -29.73 -2.86
CA LYS A 52 21.03 -29.44 -3.14
C LYS A 52 21.51 -28.11 -2.52
N GLY A 53 20.75 -27.56 -1.58
CA GLY A 53 21.10 -26.34 -0.86
C GLY A 53 20.63 -25.06 -1.51
N GLY A 54 19.82 -25.14 -2.55
CA GLY A 54 19.26 -24.00 -3.25
C GLY A 54 19.90 -23.73 -4.61
N GLY A 55 19.35 -22.74 -5.33
CA GLY A 55 19.77 -22.40 -6.68
C GLY A 55 18.70 -21.64 -7.44
N ILE A 56 18.70 -21.83 -8.75
CA ILE A 56 17.77 -21.18 -9.67
C ILE A 56 16.91 -22.26 -10.33
N VAL A 57 15.60 -22.18 -10.16
CA VAL A 57 14.65 -22.95 -10.96
C VAL A 57 14.25 -22.07 -12.14
N LEU A 58 14.69 -22.44 -13.32
CA LEU A 58 14.47 -21.67 -14.56
C LEU A 58 13.18 -22.11 -15.24
N VAL A 59 12.28 -21.15 -15.45
CA VAL A 59 11.12 -21.26 -16.33
C VAL A 59 11.50 -20.62 -17.66
N PRO A 60 11.85 -21.39 -18.70
CA PRO A 60 12.24 -20.84 -20.01
C PRO A 60 11.02 -20.31 -20.78
N ALA A 61 11.25 -19.61 -21.89
CA ALA A 61 10.19 -19.12 -22.77
C ALA A 61 9.16 -20.23 -23.10
N GLY A 62 7.88 -19.88 -22.99
CA GLY A 62 6.73 -20.78 -23.19
C GLY A 62 5.59 -20.48 -22.21
N LYS A 63 4.46 -21.15 -22.38
CA LYS A 63 3.27 -21.02 -21.54
C LYS A 63 3.08 -22.25 -20.68
N TYR A 64 3.11 -22.09 -19.37
CA TYR A 64 3.11 -23.22 -18.41
C TYR A 64 1.88 -23.13 -17.50
N LEU A 65 0.84 -23.94 -17.84
CA LEU A 65 -0.33 -24.10 -16.99
C LEU A 65 0.06 -24.86 -15.71
N SER A 66 -0.35 -24.37 -14.54
CA SER A 66 -0.03 -25.01 -13.27
C SER A 66 -1.09 -24.72 -12.19
N GLY A 67 -1.27 -25.65 -11.28
CA GLY A 67 -1.84 -25.43 -9.95
C GLY A 67 -0.80 -24.82 -9.01
N THR A 68 -0.91 -25.05 -7.72
CA THR A 68 -0.01 -24.45 -6.74
C THR A 68 1.47 -24.84 -6.96
N ILE A 69 2.29 -23.81 -7.08
CA ILE A 69 3.76 -23.90 -7.06
C ILE A 69 4.22 -23.62 -5.64
N GLU A 70 4.88 -24.60 -5.00
CA GLU A 70 5.35 -24.48 -3.62
C GLU A 70 6.81 -24.06 -3.59
N MET A 71 7.08 -22.85 -3.06
CA MET A 71 8.43 -22.36 -2.85
C MET A 71 9.09 -23.01 -1.64
N LEU A 72 10.38 -23.31 -1.76
CA LEU A 72 11.20 -23.89 -0.69
C LEU A 72 12.43 -23.01 -0.41
N ASP A 73 13.08 -23.22 0.74
CA ASP A 73 14.23 -22.43 1.17
C ASP A 73 15.33 -22.33 0.13
N ASN A 74 15.93 -21.16 0.01
CA ASN A 74 17.07 -20.86 -0.85
C ASN A 74 16.81 -21.03 -2.36
N VAL A 75 15.54 -21.08 -2.79
CA VAL A 75 15.17 -21.26 -4.19
C VAL A 75 14.79 -19.92 -4.82
N GLU A 76 15.36 -19.66 -5.98
CA GLU A 76 14.93 -18.61 -6.89
C GLU A 76 14.12 -19.22 -8.04
N LEU A 77 12.85 -18.86 -8.15
CA LEU A 77 12.03 -19.14 -9.33
C LEU A 77 12.26 -18.02 -10.36
N ARG A 78 12.99 -18.31 -11.43
CA ARG A 78 13.35 -17.34 -12.46
C ARG A 78 12.57 -17.57 -13.73
N LEU A 79 11.79 -16.57 -14.13
CA LEU A 79 11.05 -16.57 -15.38
C LEU A 79 11.86 -15.85 -16.45
N ALA A 80 12.30 -16.58 -17.49
CA ALA A 80 12.97 -15.95 -18.62
C ALA A 80 12.01 -15.03 -19.41
N GLU A 81 12.56 -14.15 -20.23
CA GLU A 81 11.76 -13.41 -21.20
C GLU A 81 10.94 -14.36 -22.07
N GLY A 82 9.65 -14.05 -22.27
CA GLY A 82 8.70 -14.91 -22.98
C GLY A 82 8.18 -16.12 -22.19
N ALA A 83 8.54 -16.26 -20.91
CA ALA A 83 7.94 -17.24 -20.00
C ALA A 83 6.64 -16.71 -19.42
N GLU A 84 5.58 -17.53 -19.44
CA GLU A 84 4.31 -17.24 -18.79
C GLU A 84 3.87 -18.44 -17.92
N LEU A 85 3.78 -18.22 -16.61
CA LEU A 85 3.11 -19.12 -15.69
C LEU A 85 1.61 -18.79 -15.71
N ILE A 86 0.77 -19.76 -16.00
CA ILE A 86 -0.69 -19.59 -16.09
C ILE A 86 -1.35 -20.44 -15.01
N ALA A 87 -2.13 -19.81 -14.16
CA ALA A 87 -2.88 -20.50 -13.12
C ALA A 87 -3.97 -21.40 -13.69
N SER A 88 -4.13 -22.60 -13.12
CA SER A 88 -5.21 -23.53 -13.45
C SER A 88 -6.58 -22.91 -13.17
N LEU A 89 -7.58 -23.30 -13.96
CA LEU A 89 -8.97 -22.91 -13.70
C LEU A 89 -9.73 -23.92 -12.81
N ASP A 90 -9.07 -24.94 -12.29
CA ASP A 90 -9.64 -25.87 -11.34
C ASP A 90 -9.25 -25.48 -9.89
N LEU A 91 -10.25 -25.15 -9.08
CA LEU A 91 -10.05 -24.79 -7.67
C LEU A 91 -9.43 -25.92 -6.83
N GLN A 92 -9.49 -27.16 -7.27
CA GLN A 92 -8.90 -28.30 -6.57
C GLN A 92 -7.36 -28.38 -6.74
N ASP A 93 -6.82 -27.66 -7.73
CA ASP A 93 -5.38 -27.61 -7.97
C ASP A 93 -4.63 -26.67 -6.99
N TYR A 94 -5.34 -26.06 -6.02
CA TYR A 94 -4.77 -25.05 -5.14
C TYR A 94 -4.67 -25.48 -3.70
N ILE A 95 -3.47 -25.30 -3.12
CA ILE A 95 -3.19 -25.49 -1.72
C ILE A 95 -3.56 -24.22 -0.95
N ASN A 96 -4.14 -24.42 0.23
CA ASN A 96 -4.53 -23.38 1.15
C ASN A 96 -3.45 -23.17 2.22
N TYR A 97 -2.92 -21.94 2.33
CA TYR A 97 -1.99 -21.61 3.41
C TYR A 97 -2.64 -21.85 4.78
N LYS A 98 -1.95 -22.54 5.65
CA LYS A 98 -2.37 -22.79 7.03
C LYS A 98 -1.50 -22.00 7.99
N CYS A 99 -2.09 -20.98 8.61
CA CYS A 99 -1.45 -20.30 9.71
C CYS A 99 -1.42 -21.22 10.94
N LEU A 100 -0.25 -21.36 11.56
CA LEU A 100 -0.07 -22.20 12.76
C LEU A 100 -0.12 -21.40 14.07
N ARG A 101 -0.22 -20.07 13.98
CA ARG A 101 -0.21 -19.16 15.13
C ARG A 101 -1.61 -18.70 15.49
N ASP A 102 -2.04 -18.95 16.72
CA ASP A 102 -3.37 -18.54 17.22
C ASP A 102 -3.52 -17.01 17.30
N ASP A 103 -2.42 -16.28 17.52
CA ASP A 103 -2.40 -14.83 17.56
C ASP A 103 -2.66 -14.19 16.18
N PHE A 104 -2.43 -14.89 15.11
CA PHE A 104 -2.80 -14.51 13.74
C PHE A 104 -4.31 -14.35 13.54
N MET A 105 -5.08 -14.98 14.39
CA MET A 105 -6.52 -14.82 14.40
C MET A 105 -6.94 -13.38 14.72
N LYS A 106 -6.05 -12.56 15.30
CA LYS A 106 -6.25 -11.12 15.46
C LYS A 106 -6.33 -10.39 14.12
N TYR A 107 -5.73 -10.96 13.10
CA TYR A 107 -5.68 -10.41 11.75
C TYR A 107 -6.67 -11.10 10.81
N LYS A 108 -7.61 -11.85 11.38
CA LYS A 108 -8.56 -12.66 10.63
C LYS A 108 -9.31 -11.85 9.61
N VAL A 109 -8.97 -12.09 8.37
CA VAL A 109 -9.89 -11.98 7.26
C VAL A 109 -9.99 -13.37 6.64
N ALA A 110 -10.61 -14.27 7.35
CA ALA A 110 -11.06 -15.50 6.73
C ALA A 110 -12.53 -15.29 6.40
N TYR A 111 -12.82 -14.84 5.23
CA TYR A 111 -14.19 -14.82 4.73
C TYR A 111 -14.69 -16.23 4.47
N THR A 112 -13.77 -17.15 4.16
CA THR A 112 -14.04 -18.57 3.95
C THR A 112 -12.83 -19.40 4.37
N GLU A 113 -13.01 -20.71 4.54
CA GLU A 113 -11.92 -21.66 4.80
C GLU A 113 -10.90 -21.72 3.67
N TYR A 114 -11.27 -21.29 2.46
CA TYR A 114 -10.44 -21.31 1.25
C TYR A 114 -9.80 -19.97 0.92
N TRP A 115 -9.92 -18.97 1.80
CA TRP A 115 -9.40 -17.63 1.57
C TRP A 115 -7.91 -17.59 1.22
N ASN A 116 -7.12 -18.46 1.81
CA ASN A 116 -5.66 -18.48 1.65
C ASN A 116 -5.17 -19.44 0.54
N ARG A 117 -6.00 -19.86 -0.39
CA ARG A 117 -5.55 -20.57 -1.58
C ARG A 117 -4.60 -19.71 -2.40
N ALA A 118 -3.55 -20.34 -2.97
CA ALA A 118 -2.52 -19.61 -3.70
C ALA A 118 -2.04 -20.33 -4.95
N PHE A 119 -1.70 -19.55 -5.98
CA PHE A 119 -1.03 -20.07 -7.17
C PHE A 119 0.46 -20.28 -6.92
N ILE A 120 1.15 -19.31 -6.31
CA ILE A 120 2.51 -19.51 -5.79
C ILE A 120 2.44 -19.38 -4.27
N LEU A 121 2.85 -20.43 -3.57
CA LEU A 121 2.79 -20.51 -2.12
C LEU A 121 4.19 -20.59 -1.53
N ALA A 122 4.54 -19.61 -0.70
CA ALA A 122 5.71 -19.66 0.18
C ALA A 122 5.20 -19.64 1.63
N GLN A 123 5.46 -20.68 2.38
CA GLN A 123 5.03 -20.76 3.77
C GLN A 123 6.13 -21.30 4.68
N ARG A 124 6.51 -20.48 5.68
CA ARG A 124 7.56 -20.84 6.65
C ARG A 124 8.89 -21.25 5.98
N VAL A 125 9.26 -20.44 4.99
CA VAL A 125 10.50 -20.60 4.21
C VAL A 125 11.33 -19.34 4.27
N SER A 126 12.61 -19.47 3.97
CA SER A 126 13.56 -18.39 4.02
C SER A 126 14.37 -18.25 2.73
N ASN A 127 14.82 -17.01 2.47
CA ASN A 127 15.75 -16.70 1.38
C ASN A 127 15.25 -17.18 0.02
N ILE A 128 14.04 -16.76 -0.35
CA ILE A 128 13.42 -17.09 -1.64
C ILE A 128 13.43 -15.90 -2.59
N ALA A 129 13.36 -16.17 -3.88
CA ALA A 129 13.18 -15.12 -4.87
C ALA A 129 12.24 -15.56 -6.01
N ILE A 130 11.51 -14.61 -6.58
CA ILE A 130 10.76 -14.75 -7.84
C ILE A 130 11.24 -13.62 -8.74
N THR A 131 11.94 -13.95 -9.83
CA THR A 131 12.66 -12.95 -10.63
C THR A 131 12.53 -13.18 -12.14
N GLY A 132 13.01 -12.21 -12.90
CA GLY A 132 13.12 -12.29 -14.37
C GLY A 132 12.19 -11.34 -15.08
N ASP A 133 11.99 -11.58 -16.37
CA ASP A 133 11.23 -10.70 -17.28
C ASP A 133 9.94 -11.40 -17.79
N GLY A 134 9.52 -12.48 -17.13
CA GLY A 134 8.33 -13.24 -17.50
C GLY A 134 7.05 -12.74 -16.82
N VAL A 135 5.97 -13.46 -17.09
CA VAL A 135 4.62 -13.15 -16.64
C VAL A 135 4.08 -14.23 -15.69
N ILE A 136 3.47 -13.79 -14.60
CA ILE A 136 2.65 -14.63 -13.73
C ILE A 136 1.20 -14.21 -13.93
N ASN A 137 0.43 -15.07 -14.61
CA ASN A 137 -0.95 -14.85 -14.96
C ASN A 137 -1.86 -15.71 -14.07
N SER A 138 -2.56 -15.07 -13.14
CA SER A 138 -3.48 -15.76 -12.23
C SER A 138 -4.79 -16.18 -12.90
N ASN A 139 -4.95 -15.87 -14.19
CA ASN A 139 -6.01 -16.37 -15.07
C ASN A 139 -7.44 -16.02 -14.62
N HIS A 140 -7.57 -15.06 -13.71
CA HIS A 140 -8.86 -14.55 -13.21
C HIS A 140 -9.85 -15.63 -12.79
N LEU A 141 -9.38 -16.70 -12.13
CA LEU A 141 -10.24 -17.79 -11.64
C LEU A 141 -11.23 -17.26 -10.60
N VAL A 142 -12.50 -17.50 -10.84
CA VAL A 142 -13.58 -17.14 -9.91
C VAL A 142 -13.87 -18.30 -8.97
N ASP A 143 -13.92 -18.02 -7.65
CA ASP A 143 -14.44 -18.95 -6.64
C ASP A 143 -15.83 -18.48 -6.17
N PRO A 144 -16.91 -19.21 -6.50
CA PRO A 144 -18.26 -18.87 -6.04
C PRO A 144 -18.44 -18.90 -4.53
N ASN A 145 -17.53 -19.58 -3.81
CA ASN A 145 -17.51 -19.64 -2.35
C ASN A 145 -16.50 -18.65 -1.74
N GLY A 146 -15.75 -17.93 -2.57
CA GLY A 146 -14.80 -16.91 -2.14
C GLY A 146 -15.48 -15.64 -1.65
N GLU A 147 -14.69 -14.68 -1.18
CA GLU A 147 -15.19 -13.36 -0.79
C GLU A 147 -15.95 -12.71 -1.95
N GLY A 148 -17.12 -12.15 -1.63
CA GLY A 148 -17.99 -11.54 -2.62
C GLY A 148 -18.54 -12.52 -3.66
N ARG A 149 -18.36 -13.83 -3.48
CA ARG A 149 -18.71 -14.92 -4.39
C ARG A 149 -17.95 -14.90 -5.72
N HIS A 150 -16.73 -14.38 -5.74
CA HIS A 150 -15.93 -14.30 -6.96
C HIS A 150 -14.42 -14.35 -6.72
N ARG A 151 -13.90 -13.98 -5.52
CA ARG A 151 -12.45 -13.95 -5.27
C ARG A 151 -11.89 -15.37 -5.20
N GLY A 152 -11.02 -15.71 -6.15
CA GLY A 152 -10.33 -16.98 -6.23
C GLY A 152 -9.02 -17.03 -5.41
N PRO A 153 -8.04 -17.85 -5.83
CA PRO A 153 -6.75 -17.93 -5.17
C PRO A 153 -5.93 -16.64 -5.30
N HIS A 154 -5.12 -16.33 -4.28
CA HIS A 154 -4.10 -15.30 -4.41
C HIS A 154 -3.05 -15.70 -5.46
N CYS A 155 -2.50 -14.72 -6.19
CA CYS A 155 -1.46 -15.04 -7.16
C CYS A 155 -0.18 -15.49 -6.46
N VAL A 156 0.30 -14.73 -5.46
CA VAL A 156 1.42 -15.12 -4.58
C VAL A 156 0.97 -15.01 -3.13
N MET A 157 1.19 -16.05 -2.34
CA MET A 157 0.97 -16.08 -0.90
C MET A 157 2.29 -16.24 -0.17
N LEU A 158 2.59 -15.32 0.73
CA LEU A 158 3.76 -15.30 1.59
C LEU A 158 3.31 -15.47 3.05
N GLY A 159 3.45 -16.65 3.61
CA GLY A 159 3.07 -16.95 5.00
C GLY A 159 4.28 -17.19 5.88
N GLU A 160 4.60 -16.29 6.80
CA GLU A 160 5.73 -16.46 7.74
C GLU A 160 7.07 -16.66 7.00
N VAL A 161 7.40 -15.74 6.08
CA VAL A 161 8.59 -15.81 5.20
C VAL A 161 9.65 -14.82 5.68
N ASP A 162 10.91 -15.27 5.77
CA ASP A 162 12.06 -14.42 6.06
C ASP A 162 13.02 -14.37 4.87
N GLY A 163 13.20 -13.18 4.31
CA GLY A 163 14.02 -12.97 3.11
C GLY A 163 13.30 -13.36 1.83
N VAL A 164 12.54 -12.42 1.25
CA VAL A 164 11.90 -12.60 -0.05
C VAL A 164 12.24 -11.45 -0.99
N THR A 165 12.60 -11.80 -2.22
CA THR A 165 12.79 -10.82 -3.31
C THR A 165 11.88 -11.16 -4.48
N ILE A 166 11.00 -10.22 -4.86
CA ILE A 166 10.22 -10.32 -6.10
C ILE A 166 10.68 -9.19 -7.02
N ARG A 167 11.22 -9.53 -8.20
CA ARG A 167 11.85 -8.52 -9.06
C ARG A 167 11.68 -8.79 -10.54
N GLY A 168 11.36 -7.71 -11.29
CA GLY A 168 11.37 -7.66 -12.76
C GLY A 168 10.13 -8.24 -13.42
N ILE A 169 9.36 -9.06 -12.73
CA ILE A 169 8.23 -9.81 -13.28
C ILE A 169 6.97 -8.97 -13.47
N HIS A 170 6.08 -9.44 -14.32
CA HIS A 170 4.73 -8.92 -14.49
C HIS A 170 3.70 -9.87 -13.88
N ILE A 171 2.94 -9.41 -12.88
CA ILE A 171 1.82 -10.11 -12.26
C ILE A 171 0.52 -9.55 -12.83
N THR A 172 -0.33 -10.42 -13.38
CA THR A 172 -1.57 -9.98 -14.04
C THR A 172 -2.75 -10.91 -13.75
N GLU A 173 -3.96 -10.41 -13.99
CA GLU A 173 -5.23 -11.15 -13.86
C GLU A 173 -5.40 -11.80 -12.47
N ALA A 174 -4.94 -11.14 -11.40
CA ALA A 174 -5.01 -11.69 -10.06
C ALA A 174 -6.46 -12.04 -9.67
N SER A 175 -6.71 -13.32 -9.42
CA SER A 175 -8.03 -13.84 -9.04
C SER A 175 -8.47 -13.36 -7.66
N ASN A 176 -7.51 -13.02 -6.82
CA ASN A 176 -7.65 -12.31 -5.55
C ASN A 176 -6.55 -11.23 -5.50
N TYR A 177 -5.68 -11.22 -4.52
CA TYR A 177 -4.56 -10.27 -4.47
C TYR A 177 -3.38 -10.74 -5.33
N GLY A 178 -2.65 -9.80 -5.92
CA GLY A 178 -1.40 -10.08 -6.63
C GLY A 178 -0.36 -10.71 -5.69
N VAL A 179 -0.17 -10.08 -4.53
CA VAL A 179 0.62 -10.67 -3.43
C VAL A 179 -0.14 -10.49 -2.13
N MET A 180 -0.40 -11.60 -1.44
CA MET A 180 -0.90 -11.61 -0.07
C MET A 180 0.21 -12.09 0.87
N GLY A 181 0.40 -11.42 2.01
CA GLY A 181 1.41 -11.83 2.97
C GLY A 181 0.96 -11.71 4.42
N TYR A 182 1.47 -12.64 5.23
CA TYR A 182 1.36 -12.64 6.69
C TYR A 182 2.73 -12.79 7.32
N GLU A 183 3.12 -11.90 8.24
CA GLU A 183 4.40 -11.91 8.96
C GLU A 183 5.60 -12.10 8.04
N VAL A 184 5.77 -11.20 7.10
CA VAL A 184 6.86 -11.23 6.14
C VAL A 184 8.03 -10.38 6.66
N VAL A 185 9.20 -10.96 6.72
CA VAL A 185 10.41 -10.28 7.20
C VAL A 185 11.41 -10.15 6.06
N ASN A 186 12.13 -9.02 5.97
CA ASN A 186 13.16 -8.76 4.95
C ASN A 186 12.63 -8.93 3.51
N ALA A 187 11.57 -8.20 3.16
CA ALA A 187 10.91 -8.29 1.85
C ALA A 187 11.33 -7.17 0.91
N THR A 188 11.63 -7.50 -0.32
CA THR A 188 11.91 -6.53 -1.39
C THR A 188 11.07 -6.83 -2.63
N PHE A 189 10.29 -5.82 -3.05
CA PHE A 189 9.61 -5.77 -4.33
C PHE A 189 10.28 -4.68 -5.16
N ASP A 190 10.88 -5.03 -6.28
CA ASP A 190 11.66 -4.11 -7.09
C ASP A 190 11.38 -4.29 -8.59
N ASN A 191 10.95 -3.22 -9.26
CA ASN A 191 10.63 -3.25 -10.69
C ASN A 191 9.59 -4.34 -11.05
N VAL A 192 8.52 -4.46 -10.23
CA VAL A 192 7.41 -5.37 -10.49
C VAL A 192 6.25 -4.61 -11.10
N THR A 193 5.66 -5.17 -12.15
CA THR A 193 4.45 -4.62 -12.77
C THR A 193 3.23 -5.42 -12.34
N PHE A 194 2.20 -4.73 -11.86
CA PHE A 194 0.90 -5.31 -11.53
C PHE A 194 -0.17 -4.73 -12.45
N THR A 195 -0.94 -5.59 -13.09
CA THR A 195 -2.06 -5.14 -13.91
C THR A 195 -3.31 -5.95 -13.66
N LYS A 196 -4.46 -5.28 -13.66
CA LYS A 196 -5.77 -5.91 -13.47
C LYS A 196 -5.96 -6.57 -12.08
N GLY A 197 -6.97 -7.42 -11.95
CA GLY A 197 -7.26 -8.13 -10.70
C GLY A 197 -7.77 -7.22 -9.58
N HIS A 198 -7.42 -7.58 -8.36
CA HIS A 198 -7.79 -6.86 -7.13
C HIS A 198 -6.60 -6.05 -6.58
N ASP A 199 -6.24 -6.23 -5.29
CA ASP A 199 -5.08 -5.55 -4.71
C ASP A 199 -3.77 -5.99 -5.40
N GLY A 200 -2.82 -5.06 -5.54
CA GLY A 200 -1.48 -5.40 -6.00
C GLY A 200 -0.68 -6.14 -4.92
N ILE A 201 -0.32 -5.45 -3.85
CA ILE A 201 0.38 -6.01 -2.69
C ILE A 201 -0.44 -5.75 -1.43
N HIS A 202 -0.74 -6.80 -0.67
CA HIS A 202 -1.45 -6.70 0.59
C HIS A 202 -0.71 -7.50 1.68
N LEU A 203 -0.01 -6.81 2.58
CA LEU A 203 0.76 -7.47 3.65
C LEU A 203 0.17 -7.15 5.02
N ARG A 204 -0.08 -8.19 5.81
CA ARG A 204 -0.50 -8.10 7.21
C ARG A 204 0.61 -8.61 8.11
N GLY A 205 1.36 -7.70 8.70
CA GLY A 205 2.62 -7.98 9.34
C GLY A 205 3.77 -8.00 8.33
N ALA A 206 4.63 -6.98 8.42
CA ALA A 206 5.88 -6.95 7.67
C ALA A 206 6.95 -6.20 8.47
N LYS A 207 8.17 -6.69 8.39
CA LYS A 207 9.34 -6.03 8.97
C LYS A 207 10.45 -5.93 7.94
N ASN A 208 11.09 -4.74 7.86
CA ASN A 208 12.09 -4.44 6.83
C ASN A 208 11.52 -4.64 5.43
N LEU A 209 10.47 -3.87 5.09
CA LEU A 209 9.78 -3.93 3.80
C LEU A 209 10.30 -2.85 2.85
N MET A 210 10.68 -3.24 1.64
CA MET A 210 11.02 -2.34 0.55
C MET A 210 10.13 -2.61 -0.66
N ILE A 211 9.35 -1.60 -1.08
CA ILE A 211 8.59 -1.61 -2.35
C ILE A 211 9.11 -0.45 -3.18
N ARG A 212 9.74 -0.73 -4.32
CA ARG A 212 10.34 0.33 -5.13
C ARG A 212 10.29 0.07 -6.63
N ASN A 213 10.28 1.15 -7.41
CA ASN A 213 10.34 1.09 -8.87
C ASN A 213 9.21 0.24 -9.48
N CYS A 214 8.11 0.05 -8.75
CA CYS A 214 7.00 -0.80 -9.16
C CYS A 214 5.93 0.00 -9.90
N SER A 215 5.21 -0.67 -10.79
CA SER A 215 4.09 -0.11 -11.52
C SER A 215 2.80 -0.85 -11.19
N PHE A 216 1.80 -0.12 -10.76
CA PHE A 216 0.51 -0.68 -10.39
C PHE A 216 -0.60 -0.08 -11.26
N GLU A 217 -1.37 -0.95 -11.89
CA GLU A 217 -2.64 -0.63 -12.54
C GLU A 217 -3.65 -1.69 -12.09
N THR A 218 -4.27 -1.51 -10.93
CA THR A 218 -5.09 -2.52 -10.25
C THR A 218 -6.57 -2.14 -10.18
N GLY A 219 -7.42 -3.12 -10.00
CA GLY A 219 -8.86 -2.91 -9.84
C GLY A 219 -9.28 -2.55 -8.40
N ASP A 220 -8.47 -2.90 -7.39
CA ASP A 220 -8.67 -2.56 -5.97
C ASP A 220 -7.43 -1.81 -5.46
N ASP A 221 -7.07 -1.87 -4.18
CA ASP A 221 -5.95 -1.12 -3.62
C ASP A 221 -4.60 -1.54 -4.28
N CYS A 222 -3.74 -0.57 -4.67
CA CYS A 222 -2.45 -0.94 -5.24
C CYS A 222 -1.51 -1.54 -4.18
N ILE A 223 -1.40 -0.89 -3.03
CA ILE A 223 -0.58 -1.32 -1.90
C ILE A 223 -1.43 -1.17 -0.64
N ALA A 224 -1.66 -2.25 0.07
CA ALA A 224 -2.47 -2.24 1.29
C ALA A 224 -1.89 -3.09 2.41
N GLY A 225 -2.39 -2.89 3.64
CA GLY A 225 -2.03 -3.71 4.80
C GLY A 225 -1.71 -2.91 6.05
N GLY A 226 -0.67 -3.34 6.76
CA GLY A 226 -0.18 -2.73 7.99
C GLY A 226 0.36 -3.77 8.97
N PHE A 227 0.53 -3.40 10.25
CA PHE A 227 1.42 -4.04 11.20
C PHE A 227 2.84 -4.09 10.65
N TRP A 228 3.26 -2.98 10.01
CA TRP A 228 4.57 -2.85 9.42
C TRP A 228 5.53 -2.13 10.36
N GLU A 229 6.77 -2.58 10.36
CA GLU A 229 7.91 -1.95 11.03
C GLU A 229 9.05 -1.79 10.04
N ASN A 230 9.60 -0.58 9.91
CA ASN A 230 10.65 -0.24 8.96
C ASN A 230 10.23 -0.58 7.51
N ALA A 231 9.32 0.21 6.96
CA ALA A 231 8.76 0.02 5.63
C ALA A 231 9.02 1.23 4.73
N VAL A 232 9.44 0.99 3.50
CA VAL A 232 9.69 2.03 2.50
C VAL A 232 8.95 1.69 1.21
N ILE A 233 8.14 2.65 0.73
CA ILE A 233 7.46 2.60 -0.57
C ILE A 233 7.98 3.79 -1.37
N LYS A 234 8.67 3.55 -2.49
CA LYS A 234 9.24 4.65 -3.28
C LYS A 234 9.35 4.41 -4.76
N ASN A 235 9.38 5.51 -5.52
CA ASN A 235 9.56 5.50 -6.97
C ASN A 235 8.52 4.61 -7.68
N CYS A 236 7.27 4.62 -7.23
CA CYS A 236 6.22 3.79 -7.79
C CYS A 236 5.25 4.60 -8.64
N TYR A 237 4.81 4.02 -9.76
CA TYR A 237 3.63 4.46 -10.48
C TYR A 237 2.40 3.74 -9.95
N ILE A 238 1.38 4.50 -9.59
CA ILE A 238 0.19 3.98 -8.89
C ILE A 238 -1.08 4.44 -9.60
N ASN A 239 -1.85 3.49 -10.08
CA ASN A 239 -3.16 3.72 -10.67
C ASN A 239 -4.15 2.64 -10.17
N SER A 240 -5.24 3.06 -9.59
CA SER A 240 -6.24 2.15 -9.02
C SER A 240 -7.66 2.67 -9.24
N THR A 241 -8.60 1.77 -9.28
CA THR A 241 -10.03 2.12 -9.22
C THR A 241 -10.51 2.33 -7.77
N CYS A 242 -9.75 1.84 -6.77
CA CYS A 242 -10.05 2.01 -5.34
C CYS A 242 -9.05 2.98 -4.68
N ASN A 243 -8.06 2.52 -3.95
CA ASN A 243 -7.07 3.40 -3.35
C ASN A 243 -5.66 3.14 -3.89
N GLY A 244 -4.81 4.15 -3.87
CA GLY A 244 -3.42 3.97 -4.21
C GLY A 244 -2.69 3.19 -3.12
N ILE A 245 -2.42 3.85 -2.01
CA ILE A 245 -1.78 3.23 -0.85
C ILE A 245 -2.75 3.31 0.33
N ARG A 246 -3.06 2.15 0.91
CA ARG A 246 -4.03 2.03 1.99
C ARG A 246 -3.48 1.29 3.21
N ILE A 247 -3.26 2.01 4.30
CA ILE A 247 -2.79 1.44 5.56
C ILE A 247 -3.99 1.26 6.49
N ILE A 248 -4.33 0.01 6.79
CA ILE A 248 -5.53 -0.36 7.57
C ILE A 248 -5.23 -0.92 8.97
N PHE A 249 -3.96 -1.06 9.30
CA PHE A 249 -3.46 -1.49 10.61
C PHE A 249 -2.34 -0.57 11.09
N PRO A 250 -1.92 -0.65 12.36
CA PRO A 250 -0.79 0.08 12.88
C PRO A 250 0.49 -0.04 12.06
N VAL A 251 1.29 1.01 12.05
CA VAL A 251 2.59 1.04 11.37
C VAL A 251 3.60 1.83 12.19
N LYS A 252 4.87 1.49 12.04
CA LYS A 252 5.99 2.20 12.64
C LYS A 252 7.14 2.31 11.65
N ASP A 253 7.78 3.48 11.60
CA ASP A 253 8.88 3.78 10.67
C ASP A 253 8.46 3.50 9.21
N LEU A 254 7.43 4.22 8.71
CA LEU A 254 6.93 4.11 7.34
C LEU A 254 7.33 5.35 6.53
N GLU A 255 8.03 5.13 5.43
CA GLU A 255 8.30 6.14 4.40
C GLU A 255 7.50 5.84 3.12
N ILE A 256 6.80 6.85 2.59
CA ILE A 256 6.16 6.82 1.27
C ILE A 256 6.69 8.00 0.48
N SER A 257 7.42 7.76 -0.61
CA SER A 257 8.11 8.84 -1.30
C SER A 257 8.23 8.66 -2.82
N HIS A 258 8.38 9.80 -3.53
CA HIS A 258 8.70 9.83 -4.96
C HIS A 258 7.74 8.99 -5.81
N CYS A 259 6.44 9.00 -5.50
CA CYS A 259 5.44 8.25 -6.23
C CYS A 259 4.59 9.15 -7.12
N ASP A 260 4.31 8.66 -8.33
CA ASP A 260 3.33 9.23 -9.24
C ASP A 260 2.00 8.48 -9.08
N ILE A 261 0.98 9.16 -8.54
CA ILE A 261 -0.32 8.55 -8.22
C ILE A 261 -1.39 9.20 -9.10
N LYS A 262 -1.94 8.45 -10.03
CA LYS A 262 -2.82 9.00 -11.07
C LYS A 262 -4.13 8.23 -11.18
N GLY A 263 -5.25 8.90 -10.95
CA GLY A 263 -6.57 8.46 -11.33
C GLY A 263 -6.95 8.97 -12.74
N PRO A 264 -8.11 8.59 -13.24
CA PRO A 264 -8.95 7.50 -12.72
C PRO A 264 -8.31 6.13 -12.92
N GLY A 265 -8.82 5.12 -12.21
CA GLY A 265 -8.34 3.75 -12.39
C GLY A 265 -8.56 3.22 -13.79
N LYS A 266 -7.55 2.61 -14.37
CA LYS A 266 -7.57 2.05 -15.73
C LYS A 266 -8.38 0.75 -15.80
N TYR A 267 -8.27 -0.06 -14.75
CA TYR A 267 -8.98 -1.35 -14.68
C TYR A 267 -10.07 -1.30 -13.63
N VAL A 268 -11.21 -1.86 -13.99
CA VAL A 268 -12.39 -1.92 -13.12
C VAL A 268 -12.14 -2.93 -12.00
N GLN A 269 -12.63 -2.63 -10.81
CA GLN A 269 -12.69 -3.62 -9.74
C GLN A 269 -13.65 -4.75 -10.18
N PRO A 270 -13.19 -6.01 -10.26
CA PRO A 270 -13.96 -7.08 -10.91
C PRO A 270 -15.38 -7.29 -10.34
N HIS A 271 -15.58 -7.04 -9.04
CA HIS A 271 -16.87 -7.24 -8.38
C HIS A 271 -17.68 -5.96 -8.16
N LEU A 272 -17.13 -4.81 -8.45
CA LEU A 272 -17.79 -3.53 -8.34
C LEU A 272 -17.69 -2.72 -9.64
N PRO A 273 -18.18 -3.24 -10.77
CA PRO A 273 -18.00 -2.61 -12.09
C PRO A 273 -18.61 -1.22 -12.18
N LYS A 274 -19.45 -0.83 -11.23
CA LYS A 274 -20.04 0.52 -11.14
C LYS A 274 -19.11 1.55 -10.51
N LEU A 275 -18.01 1.15 -9.89
CA LEU A 275 -16.98 2.06 -9.35
C LEU A 275 -15.95 2.50 -10.40
N THR A 276 -16.31 2.44 -11.65
CA THR A 276 -15.43 2.84 -12.75
C THR A 276 -14.90 4.25 -12.57
N GLY A 277 -13.59 4.40 -12.70
CA GLY A 277 -12.92 5.68 -12.87
C GLY A 277 -12.76 6.54 -11.62
N LYS A 278 -12.83 5.98 -10.41
CA LYS A 278 -12.81 6.79 -9.18
C LYS A 278 -11.75 6.32 -8.20
N MET A 279 -10.51 6.70 -8.42
CA MET A 279 -9.50 6.52 -7.38
C MET A 279 -9.93 7.28 -6.12
N MET A 280 -10.25 6.54 -5.03
CA MET A 280 -10.89 7.10 -3.84
C MET A 280 -9.93 7.93 -3.00
N ALA A 281 -8.72 7.43 -2.79
CA ALA A 281 -7.65 8.19 -2.16
C ALA A 281 -6.30 7.82 -2.78
N ALA A 282 -5.42 8.81 -2.91
CA ALA A 282 -4.04 8.53 -3.30
C ALA A 282 -3.31 7.80 -2.18
N VAL A 283 -3.35 8.35 -0.97
CA VAL A 283 -2.85 7.72 0.26
C VAL A 283 -3.91 7.82 1.35
N ILE A 284 -4.22 6.72 2.01
CA ILE A 284 -5.13 6.70 3.15
C ILE A 284 -4.60 5.82 4.29
N ILE A 285 -4.51 6.40 5.49
CA ILE A 285 -4.01 5.74 6.71
C ILE A 285 -5.15 5.69 7.72
N GLN A 286 -5.72 4.50 7.94
CA GLN A 286 -6.91 4.34 8.76
C GLN A 286 -6.90 3.05 9.59
N PRO A 287 -5.99 2.94 10.58
CA PRO A 287 -5.92 1.75 11.42
C PRO A 287 -7.26 1.49 12.10
N GLY A 288 -7.76 0.27 11.99
CA GLY A 288 -9.07 -0.12 12.51
C GLY A 288 -10.27 0.16 11.59
N ALA A 289 -10.04 0.45 10.32
CA ALA A 289 -11.13 0.70 9.36
C ALA A 289 -12.07 -0.50 9.16
N TRP A 290 -11.51 -1.70 9.17
CA TRP A 290 -12.25 -2.94 8.93
C TRP A 290 -12.49 -3.73 10.23
N TRP A 291 -11.52 -3.75 11.12
CA TRP A 291 -11.57 -4.45 12.40
C TRP A 291 -10.99 -3.56 13.47
N ALA A 292 -11.56 -3.69 14.67
CA ALA A 292 -10.95 -3.04 15.82
C ALA A 292 -9.50 -3.48 15.97
N THR A 293 -8.61 -2.53 16.10
CA THR A 293 -7.18 -2.77 16.28
C THR A 293 -6.63 -1.90 17.40
N VAL A 294 -5.50 -2.28 17.93
CA VAL A 294 -4.75 -1.51 18.93
C VAL A 294 -3.35 -1.26 18.40
N GLY A 295 -2.90 -0.02 18.44
CA GLY A 295 -1.53 0.31 18.03
C GLY A 295 -1.40 1.69 17.39
N GLY A 296 -0.17 2.09 17.15
CA GLY A 296 0.21 3.42 16.68
C GLY A 296 0.37 3.51 15.16
N VAL A 297 0.21 4.75 14.69
CA VAL A 297 0.79 5.25 13.45
C VAL A 297 1.98 6.09 13.90
N GLU A 298 3.16 5.47 13.90
CA GLU A 298 4.35 6.04 14.53
C GLU A 298 5.44 6.31 13.49
N ASP A 299 6.00 7.51 13.51
CA ASP A 299 7.11 7.90 12.64
C ASP A 299 6.82 7.64 11.15
N VAL A 300 5.71 8.24 10.68
CA VAL A 300 5.27 8.14 9.30
C VAL A 300 5.67 9.39 8.53
N HIS A 301 6.38 9.19 7.43
CA HIS A 301 6.84 10.25 6.54
C HIS A 301 6.34 10.00 5.10
N VAL A 302 5.49 10.91 4.62
CA VAL A 302 4.94 10.88 3.26
C VAL A 302 5.43 12.11 2.51
N HIS A 303 6.18 11.93 1.43
CA HIS A 303 6.80 13.07 0.77
C HIS A 303 7.08 12.89 -0.72
N ASP A 304 7.28 13.99 -1.42
CA ASP A 304 7.63 14.01 -2.84
C ASP A 304 6.62 13.23 -3.71
N LEU A 305 5.32 13.49 -3.52
CA LEU A 305 4.27 12.83 -4.29
C LEU A 305 3.71 13.77 -5.36
N ASN A 306 3.56 13.24 -6.58
CA ASN A 306 2.76 13.84 -7.64
C ASN A 306 1.42 13.10 -7.74
N ILE A 307 0.33 13.81 -7.50
CA ILE A 307 -1.01 13.23 -7.45
C ILE A 307 -1.89 13.92 -8.48
N ASP A 308 -2.64 13.14 -9.25
CA ASP A 308 -3.57 13.70 -10.22
C ASP A 308 -4.87 12.91 -10.32
N CYS A 309 -5.99 13.62 -10.48
CA CYS A 309 -7.31 13.05 -10.75
C CYS A 309 -7.78 12.00 -9.72
N VAL A 310 -7.71 12.33 -8.44
CA VAL A 310 -8.14 11.49 -7.32
C VAL A 310 -9.32 12.12 -6.58
N ARG A 311 -10.07 11.32 -5.82
CA ARG A 311 -11.15 11.87 -4.98
C ARG A 311 -10.62 12.54 -3.73
N CYS A 312 -9.54 12.02 -3.14
CA CYS A 312 -8.85 12.58 -1.98
C CYS A 312 -7.34 12.42 -2.15
N ALA A 313 -6.58 13.49 -1.95
CA ALA A 313 -5.13 13.44 -2.08
C ALA A 313 -4.48 12.68 -0.92
N PHE A 314 -4.90 12.99 0.31
CA PHE A 314 -4.38 12.36 1.52
C PHE A 314 -5.45 12.32 2.61
N ALA A 315 -5.57 11.17 3.27
CA ALA A 315 -6.41 11.03 4.45
C ALA A 315 -5.72 10.20 5.53
N ALA A 316 -5.86 10.62 6.78
CA ALA A 316 -5.47 9.84 7.95
C ALA A 316 -6.61 9.88 8.99
N ASP A 317 -7.07 8.72 9.44
CA ASP A 317 -8.20 8.59 10.36
C ASP A 317 -7.86 7.60 11.48
N LEU A 318 -7.67 8.13 12.69
CA LEU A 318 -7.47 7.31 13.89
C LEU A 318 -8.82 7.01 14.55
N LYS A 319 -8.98 5.76 14.95
CA LYS A 319 -10.16 5.27 15.68
C LYS A 319 -9.82 4.93 17.13
N ALA A 320 -10.78 4.40 17.86
CA ALA A 320 -10.56 3.97 19.23
C ALA A 320 -9.35 3.02 19.34
N ASN A 321 -8.55 3.18 20.38
CA ASN A 321 -7.35 2.41 20.68
C ASN A 321 -6.21 2.55 19.64
N THR A 322 -6.27 3.57 18.78
CA THR A 322 -5.16 3.90 17.89
C THR A 322 -4.64 5.31 18.20
N TRP A 323 -3.37 5.55 17.94
CA TRP A 323 -2.70 6.83 18.17
C TRP A 323 -1.68 7.12 17.08
N SER A 324 -1.19 8.35 17.02
CA SER A 324 -0.03 8.70 16.18
C SER A 324 0.98 9.50 16.99
N LYS A 325 2.25 9.16 16.87
CA LYS A 325 3.35 9.94 17.48
C LYS A 325 3.80 11.05 16.56
N SER A 326 4.17 10.73 15.34
CA SER A 326 4.66 11.66 14.35
C SER A 326 4.10 11.29 12.98
N LEU A 327 3.46 12.26 12.33
CA LEU A 327 3.01 12.17 10.95
C LEU A 327 3.51 13.41 10.20
N VAL A 328 4.43 13.20 9.29
CA VAL A 328 4.97 14.26 8.42
C VAL A 328 4.49 14.02 6.99
N VAL A 329 3.83 15.02 6.41
CA VAL A 329 3.40 14.99 4.99
C VAL A 329 3.97 16.24 4.34
N GLU A 330 4.84 16.08 3.35
CA GLU A 330 5.52 17.22 2.76
C GLU A 330 5.84 17.07 1.28
N ARG A 331 6.03 18.20 0.60
CA ARG A 331 6.31 18.26 -0.83
C ARG A 331 5.33 17.47 -1.66
N ILE A 332 4.03 17.74 -1.42
CA ILE A 332 2.91 17.12 -2.14
C ILE A 332 2.39 18.09 -3.18
N LYS A 333 2.34 17.65 -4.41
CA LYS A 333 1.64 18.34 -5.49
C LYS A 333 0.46 17.50 -5.95
N ALA A 334 -0.74 18.01 -5.75
CA ALA A 334 -1.96 17.31 -6.16
C ALA A 334 -2.82 18.20 -7.08
N THR A 335 -3.28 17.64 -8.19
CA THR A 335 -4.13 18.33 -9.16
C THR A 335 -5.41 17.54 -9.41
N ASN A 336 -6.46 18.25 -9.82
CA ASN A 336 -7.77 17.66 -10.15
C ASN A 336 -8.37 16.79 -9.01
N VAL A 337 -8.15 17.20 -7.75
CA VAL A 337 -8.78 16.54 -6.60
C VAL A 337 -10.27 16.85 -6.61
N ASN A 338 -11.14 15.83 -6.62
CA ASN A 338 -12.52 16.05 -7.08
C ASN A 338 -13.62 15.63 -6.09
N TYR A 339 -13.28 15.35 -4.82
CA TYR A 339 -14.31 14.93 -3.87
C TYR A 339 -14.08 15.40 -2.44
N ALA A 340 -12.97 15.05 -1.80
CA ALA A 340 -12.73 15.28 -0.39
C ALA A 340 -11.52 16.20 -0.16
N ALA A 341 -11.59 17.01 0.86
CA ALA A 341 -10.47 17.76 1.41
C ALA A 341 -9.33 16.84 1.84
N LEU A 342 -8.13 17.37 2.02
CA LEU A 342 -7.08 16.71 2.78
C LEU A 342 -7.59 16.53 4.22
N GLN A 343 -7.54 15.31 4.76
CA GLN A 343 -8.15 14.96 6.05
C GLN A 343 -7.15 14.32 6.99
N ILE A 344 -7.00 14.88 8.20
CA ILE A 344 -6.25 14.25 9.31
C ILE A 344 -7.10 14.36 10.56
N GLU A 345 -7.73 13.28 10.92
CA GLU A 345 -8.74 13.30 11.97
C GLU A 345 -8.68 12.08 12.88
N SER A 346 -9.10 12.27 14.11
CA SER A 346 -9.29 11.16 15.02
C SER A 346 -10.64 11.25 15.71
N TRP A 347 -11.14 10.09 16.13
CA TRP A 347 -12.45 9.91 16.72
C TRP A 347 -12.37 8.87 17.84
N LYS A 348 -13.27 8.98 18.83
CA LYS A 348 -13.39 7.99 19.93
C LYS A 348 -12.09 7.79 20.73
N GLY A 349 -11.38 8.87 21.00
CA GLY A 349 -10.21 8.84 21.89
C GLY A 349 -8.86 8.61 21.21
N GLY A 350 -8.82 8.44 19.87
CA GLY A 350 -7.56 8.50 19.15
C GLY A 350 -6.94 9.90 19.20
N VAL A 351 -5.62 10.02 19.24
CA VAL A 351 -4.91 11.30 19.29
C VAL A 351 -3.68 11.28 18.40
N TYR A 352 -3.49 12.37 17.65
CA TYR A 352 -2.21 12.68 17.00
C TYR A 352 -1.36 13.53 17.97
N GLU A 353 -0.15 13.08 18.29
CA GLU A 353 0.81 13.85 19.08
C GLU A 353 1.36 15.01 18.27
N ASP A 354 1.93 14.72 17.12
CA ASP A 354 2.56 15.70 16.23
C ASP A 354 2.18 15.44 14.76
N VAL A 355 1.73 16.49 14.09
CA VAL A 355 1.40 16.47 12.66
C VAL A 355 2.06 17.65 11.98
N THR A 356 2.85 17.40 10.96
CA THR A 356 3.46 18.42 10.11
C THR A 356 2.97 18.30 8.67
N LEU A 357 2.43 19.38 8.13
CA LEU A 357 2.13 19.57 6.71
C LEU A 357 3.04 20.67 6.17
N ARG A 358 3.92 20.35 5.24
CA ARG A 358 4.92 21.28 4.69
C ARG A 358 4.99 21.20 3.18
N ASP A 359 5.08 22.36 2.51
CA ASP A 359 5.21 22.44 1.04
C ASP A 359 4.11 21.65 0.32
N ILE A 360 2.86 21.90 0.69
CA ILE A 360 1.67 21.25 0.14
C ILE A 360 0.99 22.17 -0.86
N ASP A 361 0.79 21.71 -2.08
CA ASP A 361 0.04 22.41 -3.12
C ASP A 361 -1.05 21.50 -3.67
N VAL A 362 -2.31 21.85 -3.42
CA VAL A 362 -3.47 21.06 -3.86
C VAL A 362 -4.44 21.92 -4.64
N HIS A 363 -4.72 21.48 -5.86
CA HIS A 363 -5.76 22.05 -6.71
C HIS A 363 -7.00 21.14 -6.76
N TYR A 364 -8.13 21.68 -6.32
CA TYR A 364 -9.41 20.98 -6.30
C TYR A 364 -10.27 21.34 -7.52
N ILE A 365 -11.12 20.41 -7.91
CA ILE A 365 -12.27 20.73 -8.76
C ILE A 365 -13.41 21.14 -7.82
N GLY A 366 -13.86 22.39 -7.90
CA GLY A 366 -14.94 22.92 -7.08
C GLY A 366 -16.24 22.13 -7.27
N ARG A 367 -17.13 22.23 -6.31
CA ARG A 367 -18.41 21.51 -6.30
C ARG A 367 -19.58 22.43 -6.05
N THR A 368 -20.58 22.31 -6.91
CA THR A 368 -21.84 23.05 -6.83
C THR A 368 -22.95 22.33 -6.08
N ASP A 369 -22.77 21.03 -5.73
CA ASP A 369 -23.84 20.25 -5.13
C ASP A 369 -24.13 20.70 -3.68
N GLU A 370 -25.41 21.00 -3.40
CA GLU A 370 -25.90 21.47 -2.08
C GLU A 370 -25.69 20.48 -0.92
N LYS A 371 -25.14 19.30 -1.18
CA LYS A 371 -24.81 18.31 -0.14
C LYS A 371 -23.69 18.77 0.79
N THR A 372 -23.22 19.97 0.64
CA THR A 372 -22.16 20.62 1.45
C THR A 372 -22.58 20.99 2.87
N LYS A 373 -23.89 20.96 3.21
CA LYS A 373 -24.38 21.22 4.57
C LYS A 373 -24.34 20.02 5.51
N ARG A 374 -23.51 19.04 5.24
CA ARG A 374 -23.46 17.84 6.10
C ARG A 374 -22.79 18.16 7.43
N GLU A 375 -23.41 17.68 8.49
CA GLU A 375 -22.80 17.63 9.81
C GLU A 375 -21.51 16.78 9.75
N LEU A 376 -20.52 17.17 10.55
CA LEU A 376 -19.32 16.36 10.73
C LEU A 376 -19.67 15.05 11.41
N GLN A 377 -19.37 13.96 10.75
CA GLN A 377 -19.59 12.60 11.27
C GLN A 377 -18.30 11.82 11.19
N MET A 378 -18.13 10.87 12.10
CA MET A 378 -16.99 9.94 12.05
C MET A 378 -16.97 9.22 10.70
N PRO A 379 -15.82 9.22 9.99
CA PRO A 379 -15.70 8.50 8.74
C PRO A 379 -15.87 6.99 8.94
N THR A 380 -16.43 6.32 7.95
CA THR A 380 -16.59 4.87 7.95
C THR A 380 -15.29 4.20 7.51
N ARG A 381 -15.12 3.96 6.22
CA ARG A 381 -13.97 3.25 5.63
C ARG A 381 -13.27 4.03 4.52
N GLU A 382 -13.80 5.18 4.18
CA GLU A 382 -13.36 5.97 3.03
C GLU A 382 -13.31 7.44 3.40
N SER A 383 -12.49 8.20 2.70
CA SER A 383 -12.54 9.65 2.76
C SER A 383 -13.92 10.15 2.36
N ARG A 384 -14.39 11.18 3.01
CA ARG A 384 -15.73 11.75 2.83
C ARG A 384 -15.69 13.26 2.60
N THR A 385 -16.74 13.78 2.02
CA THR A 385 -16.93 15.23 1.99
C THR A 385 -17.17 15.75 3.41
N THR A 386 -16.59 16.92 3.70
CA THR A 386 -16.74 17.68 4.93
C THR A 386 -17.36 19.04 4.63
N PRO A 387 -17.77 19.82 5.64
CA PRO A 387 -18.12 21.21 5.45
C PRO A 387 -16.98 22.12 4.97
N TYR A 388 -15.78 21.55 4.84
CA TYR A 388 -14.56 22.21 4.40
C TYR A 388 -14.10 21.63 3.06
N TRP A 389 -13.59 22.48 2.18
CA TRP A 389 -13.22 22.00 0.85
C TRP A 389 -11.73 21.69 0.70
N ALA A 390 -10.87 22.40 1.44
CA ALA A 390 -9.42 22.31 1.27
C ALA A 390 -8.77 21.35 2.26
N MET A 391 -9.01 21.57 3.55
CA MET A 391 -8.40 20.77 4.63
C MET A 391 -9.35 20.63 5.81
N PHE A 392 -9.35 19.46 6.43
CA PHE A 392 -9.99 19.22 7.72
C PHE A 392 -9.07 18.45 8.66
N VAL A 393 -8.80 19.00 9.84
CA VAL A 393 -7.98 18.35 10.87
C VAL A 393 -8.70 18.34 12.21
N ARG A 394 -8.51 17.25 12.98
CA ARG A 394 -9.19 17.07 14.27
C ARG A 394 -8.40 16.24 15.27
N ASN A 395 -8.43 16.64 16.56
CA ASN A 395 -7.83 15.97 17.71
C ASN A 395 -6.31 15.79 17.56
N ILE A 396 -5.59 16.89 17.45
CA ILE A 396 -4.14 16.94 17.30
C ILE A 396 -3.56 17.73 18.45
N LYS A 397 -2.51 17.22 19.12
CA LYS A 397 -1.81 17.98 20.16
C LYS A 397 -0.96 19.10 19.59
N HIS A 398 -0.19 18.84 18.55
CA HIS A 398 0.63 19.85 17.89
C HIS A 398 0.49 19.72 16.36
N LEU A 399 0.04 20.78 15.72
CA LEU A 399 -0.11 20.90 14.26
C LEU A 399 0.85 21.96 13.73
N THR A 400 1.70 21.60 12.80
CA THR A 400 2.56 22.52 12.05
C THR A 400 2.09 22.58 10.59
N LEU A 401 1.81 23.80 10.11
CA LEU A 401 1.46 24.09 8.73
C LEU A 401 2.47 25.08 8.15
N GLU A 402 3.23 24.68 7.14
CA GLU A 402 4.26 25.50 6.52
C GLU A 402 4.18 25.44 4.99
N ASN A 403 4.06 26.60 4.32
CA ASN A 403 3.97 26.69 2.85
C ASN A 403 2.84 25.81 2.29
N VAL A 404 1.64 25.96 2.80
CA VAL A 404 0.47 25.17 2.38
C VAL A 404 -0.42 26.04 1.49
N ASN A 405 -0.75 25.57 0.30
CA ASN A 405 -1.55 26.30 -0.68
C ASN A 405 -2.68 25.44 -1.23
N PHE A 406 -3.90 25.99 -1.19
CA PHE A 406 -5.10 25.35 -1.71
C PHE A 406 -5.80 26.24 -2.71
N THR A 407 -6.08 25.70 -3.89
CA THR A 407 -6.81 26.38 -4.96
C THR A 407 -7.92 25.51 -5.50
N PHE A 408 -8.86 26.09 -6.20
CA PHE A 408 -9.90 25.34 -6.91
C PHE A 408 -10.28 25.98 -8.25
N SER A 409 -10.83 25.16 -9.14
CA SER A 409 -11.50 25.61 -10.37
C SER A 409 -13.00 25.34 -10.27
N GLY A 410 -13.81 26.13 -11.00
CA GLY A 410 -15.27 26.01 -10.94
C GLY A 410 -15.87 26.74 -9.74
N GLU A 411 -16.97 26.26 -9.21
CA GLU A 411 -17.68 26.85 -8.07
C GLU A 411 -17.39 26.09 -6.77
N GLU A 412 -17.24 26.83 -5.68
CA GLU A 412 -17.06 26.25 -4.34
C GLU A 412 -17.65 27.22 -3.30
N HIS A 413 -18.45 26.67 -2.39
CA HIS A 413 -19.18 27.46 -1.40
C HIS A 413 -18.88 27.09 0.06
N ARG A 414 -18.03 26.11 0.29
CA ARG A 414 -17.65 25.68 1.64
C ARG A 414 -16.53 26.56 2.20
N THR A 415 -16.39 26.58 3.51
CA THR A 415 -15.22 27.15 4.18
C THR A 415 -13.95 26.38 3.78
N PRO A 416 -12.83 27.03 3.48
CA PRO A 416 -11.62 26.35 3.07
C PRO A 416 -11.09 25.34 4.09
N ILE A 417 -10.82 25.78 5.31
CA ILE A 417 -10.07 25.00 6.30
C ILE A 417 -10.87 24.85 7.58
N GLY A 418 -10.99 23.62 8.08
CA GLY A 418 -11.52 23.30 9.40
C GLY A 418 -10.44 22.78 10.32
N ILE A 419 -10.29 23.36 11.50
CA ILE A 419 -9.34 22.93 12.55
C ILE A 419 -10.11 22.75 13.85
N HIS A 420 -10.25 21.52 14.32
CA HIS A 420 -11.04 21.18 15.49
C HIS A 420 -10.23 20.48 16.57
N ASN A 421 -10.32 20.98 17.80
CA ASN A 421 -9.66 20.40 18.97
C ASN A 421 -8.16 20.16 18.74
N VAL A 422 -7.45 21.23 18.42
CA VAL A 422 -5.99 21.23 18.22
C VAL A 422 -5.35 22.06 19.33
N ALA A 423 -4.48 21.46 20.12
CA ALA A 423 -3.97 22.10 21.34
C ALA A 423 -2.86 23.15 21.08
N LYS A 424 -2.03 22.92 20.07
CA LYS A 424 -1.00 23.87 19.62
C LYS A 424 -0.95 23.91 18.10
N ILE A 425 -0.86 25.12 17.53
CA ILE A 425 -0.82 25.31 16.08
C ILE A 425 0.29 26.28 15.74
N ASP A 426 1.23 25.86 14.91
CA ASP A 426 2.25 26.70 14.29
C ASP A 426 1.96 26.82 12.79
N MET A 427 1.78 28.08 12.30
CA MET A 427 1.39 28.31 10.91
C MET A 427 2.29 29.35 10.25
N THR A 428 2.83 29.00 9.08
CA THR A 428 3.63 29.90 8.26
C THR A 428 3.23 29.75 6.79
N ASN A 429 2.89 30.86 6.13
CA ASN A 429 2.57 30.89 4.71
C ASN A 429 1.48 29.88 4.27
N VAL A 430 0.36 29.88 5.01
CA VAL A 430 -0.83 29.07 4.68
C VAL A 430 -1.78 29.91 3.85
N LYS A 431 -2.20 29.39 2.71
CA LYS A 431 -3.08 30.05 1.74
C LYS A 431 -4.22 29.13 1.30
N ALA A 432 -5.38 29.67 1.14
CA ALA A 432 -6.50 29.04 0.46
C ALA A 432 -7.21 30.08 -0.39
N GLN A 433 -7.65 29.67 -1.57
CA GLN A 433 -8.42 30.53 -2.45
C GLN A 433 -9.71 30.98 -1.75
N ASP A 434 -10.05 32.26 -1.89
CA ASP A 434 -11.26 32.84 -1.28
C ASP A 434 -12.53 32.16 -1.80
N THR A 435 -13.47 31.98 -0.90
CA THR A 435 -14.78 31.37 -1.18
C THR A 435 -15.87 32.30 -0.69
N ASP A 436 -16.43 33.13 -1.56
CA ASP A 436 -17.58 34.02 -1.30
C ASP A 436 -17.45 34.87 -0.03
N GLY A 437 -16.22 35.34 0.30
CA GLY A 437 -15.96 36.16 1.49
C GLY A 437 -16.04 35.36 2.82
N LYS A 438 -15.99 34.05 2.79
CA LYS A 438 -15.95 33.23 4.00
C LYS A 438 -14.62 33.33 4.70
N GLU A 439 -14.62 33.08 6.00
CA GLU A 439 -13.39 32.91 6.77
C GLU A 439 -12.54 31.78 6.16
N MET A 440 -11.24 32.02 5.99
CA MET A 440 -10.33 31.03 5.47
C MET A 440 -10.23 29.82 6.40
N ILE A 441 -10.26 30.04 7.71
CA ILE A 441 -10.11 28.99 8.72
C ILE A 441 -11.29 29.07 9.70
N HIS A 442 -11.98 27.97 9.87
CA HIS A 442 -12.95 27.76 10.93
C HIS A 442 -12.30 26.90 12.03
N ALA A 443 -11.99 27.53 13.17
CA ALA A 443 -11.37 26.84 14.30
C ALA A 443 -12.41 26.61 15.42
N VAL A 444 -12.43 25.38 15.96
CA VAL A 444 -13.31 24.98 17.07
C VAL A 444 -12.48 24.32 18.15
N ASP A 445 -12.62 24.75 19.41
CA ASP A 445 -11.85 24.26 20.55
C ASP A 445 -10.33 24.28 20.33
N CYS A 446 -9.85 25.40 19.76
CA CYS A 446 -8.43 25.64 19.53
C CYS A 446 -7.95 26.87 20.33
N PRO A 447 -6.69 26.93 20.78
CA PRO A 447 -6.13 28.16 21.33
C PRO A 447 -6.10 29.23 20.25
N LEU A 448 -6.07 30.51 20.68
CA LEU A 448 -5.89 31.64 19.75
C LEU A 448 -4.60 31.39 18.94
N VAL A 449 -4.75 31.22 17.65
CA VAL A 449 -3.61 31.05 16.73
C VAL A 449 -3.03 32.45 16.50
N PRO A 450 -1.78 32.73 16.87
CA PRO A 450 -1.13 33.96 16.46
C PRO A 450 -0.80 33.87 14.98
N LEU A 451 -1.70 34.37 14.18
CA LEU A 451 -1.50 34.45 12.74
C LEU A 451 -0.56 35.64 12.48
N ALA A 452 0.59 35.39 11.87
CA ALA A 452 1.46 36.47 11.43
C ALA A 452 0.68 37.42 10.53
N PRO A 453 0.86 38.76 10.62
CA PRO A 453 0.01 39.73 9.96
C PRO A 453 0.19 39.69 8.44
N SER A 454 -0.59 38.88 7.76
CA SER A 454 -0.89 39.11 6.36
C SER A 454 -2.16 39.96 6.29
N LYS A 455 -2.25 40.88 5.32
CA LYS A 455 -3.26 41.91 5.27
C LYS A 455 -4.73 41.47 5.15
N ASN A 456 -5.03 40.17 5.28
CA ASN A 456 -6.35 39.57 5.07
C ASN A 456 -6.79 38.67 6.25
N TYR A 457 -6.48 39.05 7.48
CA TYR A 457 -6.90 38.27 8.65
C TYR A 457 -8.13 38.86 9.34
N ILE A 458 -9.17 38.03 9.50
CA ILE A 458 -10.28 38.27 10.42
C ILE A 458 -10.05 37.45 11.69
N PRO A 459 -10.09 38.07 12.89
CA PRO A 459 -9.91 37.33 14.15
C PRO A 459 -11.02 36.31 14.34
N ILE A 460 -10.65 35.10 14.67
CA ILE A 460 -11.57 34.01 14.94
C ILE A 460 -12.14 34.15 16.34
N THR A 461 -13.44 34.30 16.46
CA THR A 461 -14.15 34.29 17.75
C THR A 461 -14.63 32.87 18.04
N VAL A 462 -14.03 32.22 19.02
CA VAL A 462 -14.45 30.86 19.45
C VAL A 462 -15.70 30.95 20.35
N PRO A 463 -16.84 30.34 20.00
CA PRO A 463 -17.96 30.25 20.93
C PRO A 463 -17.57 29.35 22.12
N LYS A 464 -17.76 29.83 23.34
CA LYS A 464 -17.41 29.14 24.58
C LYS A 464 -18.25 27.89 24.92
N ASN A 465 -19.25 27.51 24.12
CA ASN A 465 -20.24 26.51 24.46
C ASN A 465 -20.53 25.55 23.30
N ALA A 466 -19.56 24.73 22.90
CA ALA A 466 -19.84 23.53 22.10
C ALA A 466 -19.03 22.37 22.69
N ARG A 467 -19.53 21.81 23.80
CA ARG A 467 -19.07 20.53 24.40
C ARG A 467 -19.84 19.34 23.81
#